data_9e8a2a9a53084ef02c16b83abbe49e2d
#
_entry.id   9e8a2a9a53084ef02c16b83abbe49e2d
#
_cell.length_a   1.000
_cell.length_b   1.000
_cell.length_c   1.000
_cell.angle_alpha   90.00
_cell.angle_beta   90.00
_cell.angle_gamma   90.00
#
_symmetry.space_group_name_H-M   'P 1'
#
loop_
_entity.id
_entity.type
_entity.pdbx_description
1 polymer ?
#
loop_
_entity_poly.entity_id
_entity_poly.type
_entity_poly.pdbx_seq_one_letter_code
_entity_poly.pdbx_strand_id
1 'polypeptide(L)'
;MNKEDQIKAINDIINETRTKLKPLSFNLIFWGIFINIMSIIHYSFPSFIQQTYYSAGIYWIFLPMIGMIYMTRWNIKKYKEIGYSTTLSRAIKIIWGVFGFGWLMITLFSLYKGFNPVSDILFLLGLVIVMTGMIIKFKPLTIGGMVMFVFIFNLNQNPDQNFLIVNMIGVTLGLLIPGIMLSRMKTDE
;
A
#
# COMPACT_ATOMS: atom_id res chain seq x y z
N MET A 1 -17.51 -21.64 -32.68
CA MET A 1 -17.81 -20.80 -31.54
C MET A 1 -18.45 -19.54 -32.09
N ASN A 2 -19.72 -19.29 -31.74
CA ASN A 2 -20.48 -18.16 -32.25
C ASN A 2 -19.92 -16.85 -31.63
N LYS A 3 -20.10 -15.67 -32.26
CA LYS A 3 -19.65 -14.38 -31.74
C LYS A 3 -20.19 -14.11 -30.32
N GLU A 4 -21.42 -14.53 -30.04
CA GLU A 4 -22.05 -14.40 -28.72
C GLU A 4 -21.32 -15.25 -27.66
N ASP A 5 -20.88 -16.47 -27.99
CA ASP A 5 -20.11 -17.33 -27.08
C ASP A 5 -18.75 -16.72 -26.77
N GLN A 6 -18.12 -16.06 -27.75
CA GLN A 6 -16.83 -15.38 -27.56
C GLN A 6 -16.97 -14.15 -26.64
N ILE A 7 -18.01 -13.34 -26.87
CA ILE A 7 -18.29 -12.16 -26.02
C ILE A 7 -18.61 -12.60 -24.58
N LYS A 8 -19.41 -13.65 -24.41
CA LYS A 8 -19.71 -14.20 -23.08
C LYS A 8 -18.45 -14.70 -22.38
N ALA A 9 -17.60 -15.47 -23.06
CA ALA A 9 -16.33 -15.95 -22.49
C ALA A 9 -15.39 -14.81 -22.09
N ILE A 10 -15.33 -13.73 -22.90
CA ILE A 10 -14.54 -12.54 -22.57
C ILE A 10 -15.10 -11.84 -21.33
N ASN A 11 -16.39 -11.65 -21.24
CA ASN A 11 -17.05 -11.03 -20.10
C ASN A 11 -16.87 -11.85 -18.81
N ASP A 12 -16.93 -13.17 -18.90
CA ASP A 12 -16.68 -14.06 -17.75
C ASP A 12 -15.24 -13.95 -17.26
N ILE A 13 -14.26 -13.90 -18.15
CA ILE A 13 -12.83 -13.69 -17.82
C ILE A 13 -12.62 -12.32 -17.17
N ILE A 14 -13.24 -11.26 -17.70
CA ILE A 14 -13.16 -9.90 -17.16
C ILE A 14 -13.74 -9.86 -15.73
N ASN A 15 -14.93 -10.43 -15.54
CA ASN A 15 -15.61 -10.47 -14.25
C ASN A 15 -14.83 -11.30 -13.22
N GLU A 16 -14.27 -12.43 -13.63
CA GLU A 16 -13.41 -13.25 -12.79
C GLU A 16 -12.14 -12.50 -12.34
N THR A 17 -11.48 -11.82 -13.28
CA THR A 17 -10.27 -11.02 -12.98
C THR A 17 -10.60 -9.90 -12.00
N ARG A 18 -11.70 -9.20 -12.21
CA ARG A 18 -12.17 -8.10 -11.34
C ARG A 18 -12.49 -8.57 -9.93
N THR A 19 -13.20 -9.69 -9.79
CA THR A 19 -13.51 -10.27 -8.48
C THR A 19 -12.24 -10.60 -7.70
N LYS A 20 -11.18 -11.03 -8.40
CA LYS A 20 -9.86 -11.32 -7.82
C LYS A 20 -9.08 -10.08 -7.40
N LEU A 21 -9.34 -8.91 -7.98
CA LEU A 21 -8.66 -7.65 -7.64
C LEU A 21 -9.35 -6.85 -6.52
N LYS A 22 -10.61 -7.16 -6.17
CA LYS A 22 -11.34 -6.51 -5.07
C LYS A 22 -10.58 -6.54 -3.73
N PRO A 23 -9.98 -7.66 -3.29
CA PRO A 23 -9.21 -7.68 -2.05
C PRO A 23 -8.00 -6.75 -2.10
N LEU A 24 -7.35 -6.62 -3.26
CA LEU A 24 -6.21 -5.72 -3.43
C LEU A 24 -6.64 -4.26 -3.32
N SER A 25 -7.73 -3.85 -3.98
CA SER A 25 -8.22 -2.47 -3.86
C SER A 25 -8.59 -2.11 -2.43
N PHE A 26 -9.24 -3.02 -1.70
CA PHE A 26 -9.53 -2.82 -0.28
C PHE A 26 -8.27 -2.66 0.56
N ASN A 27 -7.24 -3.49 0.33
CA ASN A 27 -5.96 -3.39 1.02
C ASN A 27 -5.29 -2.02 0.77
N LEU A 28 -5.27 -1.54 -0.47
CA LEU A 28 -4.69 -0.24 -0.82
C LEU A 28 -5.43 0.91 -0.14
N ILE A 29 -6.76 0.89 -0.15
CA ILE A 29 -7.61 1.91 0.49
C ILE A 29 -7.41 1.87 2.00
N PHE A 30 -7.48 0.69 2.61
CA PHE A 30 -7.29 0.53 4.06
C PHE A 30 -5.94 1.11 4.52
N TRP A 31 -4.84 0.70 3.88
CA TRP A 31 -3.52 1.18 4.24
C TRP A 31 -3.34 2.67 3.92
N GLY A 32 -3.89 3.14 2.81
CA GLY A 32 -3.89 4.57 2.46
C GLY A 32 -4.57 5.43 3.52
N ILE A 33 -5.75 5.03 4.00
CA ILE A 33 -6.48 5.74 5.06
C ILE A 33 -5.76 5.60 6.40
N PHE A 34 -5.35 4.38 6.76
CA PHE A 34 -4.74 4.07 8.06
C PHE A 34 -3.45 4.86 8.29
N ILE A 35 -2.53 4.86 7.30
CA ILE A 35 -1.26 5.61 7.41
C ILE A 35 -1.51 7.11 7.45
N ASN A 36 -2.47 7.62 6.66
CA ASN A 36 -2.83 9.05 6.71
C ASN A 36 -3.37 9.46 8.08
N ILE A 37 -4.27 8.67 8.67
CA ILE A 37 -4.79 8.93 10.04
C ILE A 37 -3.64 8.93 11.05
N MET A 38 -2.75 7.94 10.99
CA MET A 38 -1.57 7.90 11.87
C MET A 38 -0.68 9.15 11.69
N SER A 39 -0.44 9.57 10.46
CA SER A 39 0.36 10.76 10.17
C SER A 39 -0.31 12.04 10.68
N ILE A 40 -1.63 12.17 10.53
CA ILE A 40 -2.40 13.32 11.05
C ILE A 40 -2.33 13.35 12.58
N ILE A 41 -2.50 12.22 13.26
CA ILE A 41 -2.41 12.15 14.73
C ILE A 41 -1.00 12.54 15.18
N HIS A 42 0.04 12.01 14.54
CA HIS A 42 1.42 12.37 14.87
C HIS A 42 1.72 13.85 14.63
N TYR A 43 1.22 14.42 13.54
CA TYR A 43 1.38 15.82 13.19
C TYR A 43 0.65 16.76 14.17
N SER A 44 -0.57 16.38 14.57
CA SER A 44 -1.41 17.21 15.45
C SER A 44 -1.01 17.11 16.92
N PHE A 45 -0.43 16.00 17.35
CA PHE A 45 -0.05 15.73 18.74
C PHE A 45 1.41 15.28 18.89
N PRO A 46 2.38 16.08 18.41
CA PRO A 46 3.78 15.67 18.42
C PRO A 46 4.32 15.46 19.83
N SER A 47 3.93 16.31 20.80
CA SER A 47 4.34 16.20 22.20
C SER A 47 3.89 14.90 22.86
N PHE A 48 2.77 14.33 22.43
CA PHE A 48 2.26 13.06 22.94
C PHE A 48 3.00 11.85 22.33
N ILE A 49 3.33 11.92 21.03
CA ILE A 49 3.95 10.79 20.31
C ILE A 49 5.47 10.81 20.45
N GLN A 50 6.09 11.99 20.61
CA GLN A 50 7.54 12.17 20.71
C GLN A 50 8.01 12.44 22.14
N GLN A 51 7.35 11.87 23.15
CA GLN A 51 7.72 12.07 24.57
C GLN A 51 9.12 11.58 24.88
N THR A 52 9.56 10.50 24.23
CA THR A 52 10.89 9.92 24.36
C THR A 52 11.45 9.61 22.99
N TYR A 53 12.75 9.37 22.91
CA TYR A 53 13.44 8.97 21.66
C TYR A 53 12.78 7.75 20.99
N TYR A 54 12.26 6.79 21.78
CA TYR A 54 11.67 5.56 21.27
C TYR A 54 10.16 5.62 21.04
N SER A 55 9.45 6.61 21.63
CA SER A 55 8.00 6.62 21.63
C SER A 55 7.38 6.75 20.24
N ALA A 56 7.96 7.59 19.38
CA ALA A 56 7.55 7.68 17.97
C ALA A 56 7.78 6.36 17.21
N GLY A 57 8.90 5.68 17.45
CA GLY A 57 9.19 4.38 16.87
C GLY A 57 8.20 3.31 17.33
N ILE A 58 7.87 3.28 18.62
CA ILE A 58 6.85 2.37 19.18
C ILE A 58 5.50 2.63 18.51
N TYR A 59 5.08 3.89 18.38
CA TYR A 59 3.85 4.28 17.71
C TYR A 59 3.80 3.73 16.27
N TRP A 60 4.86 3.95 15.48
CA TRP A 60 4.97 3.54 14.10
C TRP A 60 5.27 2.04 13.88
N ILE A 61 5.57 1.28 14.91
CA ILE A 61 5.66 -0.19 14.87
C ILE A 61 4.36 -0.81 15.34
N PHE A 62 3.89 -0.42 16.52
CA PHE A 62 2.78 -1.12 17.19
C PHE A 62 1.46 -0.99 16.44
N LEU A 63 1.09 0.22 16.02
CA LEU A 63 -0.17 0.43 15.29
C LEU A 63 -0.21 -0.26 13.92
N PRO A 64 0.82 -0.16 13.05
CA PRO A 64 0.84 -0.92 11.80
C PRO A 64 0.85 -2.44 12.02
N MET A 65 1.47 -2.96 13.08
CA MET A 65 1.40 -4.39 13.41
C MET A 65 -0.05 -4.84 13.69
N ILE A 66 -0.82 -4.04 14.45
CA ILE A 66 -2.26 -4.31 14.66
C ILE A 66 -3.00 -4.31 13.31
N GLY A 67 -2.74 -3.29 12.47
CA GLY A 67 -3.28 -3.21 11.12
C GLY A 67 -2.94 -4.43 10.27
N MET A 68 -1.69 -4.91 10.33
CA MET A 68 -1.24 -6.12 9.61
C MET A 68 -1.98 -7.37 10.09
N ILE A 69 -2.13 -7.55 11.40
CA ILE A 69 -2.87 -8.70 11.97
C ILE A 69 -4.32 -8.69 11.50
N TYR A 70 -4.98 -7.52 11.56
CA TYR A 70 -6.35 -7.36 11.09
C TYR A 70 -6.47 -7.69 9.60
N MET A 71 -5.63 -7.09 8.75
CA MET A 71 -5.66 -7.29 7.31
C MET A 71 -5.29 -8.71 6.90
N THR A 72 -4.36 -9.35 7.59
CA THR A 72 -4.01 -10.75 7.34
C THR A 72 -5.20 -11.66 7.61
N ARG A 73 -5.89 -11.50 8.74
CA ARG A 73 -7.10 -12.27 9.06
C ARG A 73 -8.22 -12.05 8.04
N TRP A 74 -8.44 -10.78 7.67
CA TRP A 74 -9.43 -10.43 6.67
C TRP A 74 -9.11 -11.05 5.30
N ASN A 75 -7.86 -10.95 4.85
CA ASN A 75 -7.40 -11.54 3.60
C ASN A 75 -7.55 -13.06 3.59
N ILE A 76 -7.18 -13.76 4.67
CA ILE A 76 -7.33 -15.22 4.78
C ILE A 76 -8.81 -15.60 4.63
N LYS A 77 -9.72 -14.89 5.32
CA LYS A 77 -11.16 -15.13 5.19
C LYS A 77 -11.63 -14.93 3.75
N LYS A 78 -11.25 -13.82 3.13
CA LYS A 78 -11.67 -13.45 1.77
C LYS A 78 -11.14 -14.42 0.70
N TYR A 79 -9.87 -14.87 0.84
CA TYR A 79 -9.30 -15.86 -0.08
C TYR A 79 -9.94 -17.25 0.04
N LYS A 80 -10.40 -17.64 1.23
CA LYS A 80 -11.19 -18.88 1.40
C LYS A 80 -12.53 -18.82 0.68
N GLU A 81 -13.19 -17.65 0.67
CA GLU A 81 -14.44 -17.44 -0.05
C GLU A 81 -14.25 -17.52 -1.59
N ILE A 82 -13.10 -17.09 -2.11
CA ILE A 82 -12.80 -17.10 -3.56
C ILE A 82 -12.35 -18.49 -4.06
N GLY A 83 -11.98 -19.40 -3.15
CA GLY A 83 -11.80 -20.84 -3.42
C GLY A 83 -10.43 -21.28 -3.95
N TYR A 84 -9.59 -20.42 -4.55
CA TYR A 84 -8.24 -20.79 -4.99
C TYR A 84 -7.30 -19.58 -5.15
N SER A 85 -5.99 -19.82 -5.02
CA SER A 85 -4.96 -18.81 -5.23
C SER A 85 -4.40 -18.88 -6.65
N THR A 86 -4.51 -17.80 -7.42
CA THR A 86 -3.86 -17.68 -8.73
C THR A 86 -2.37 -17.36 -8.57
N THR A 87 -1.58 -17.65 -9.61
CA THR A 87 -0.17 -17.23 -9.68
C THR A 87 0.00 -15.74 -9.43
N LEU A 88 -0.93 -14.93 -9.97
CA LEU A 88 -1.00 -13.48 -9.76
C LEU A 88 -1.17 -13.12 -8.27
N SER A 89 -2.13 -13.74 -7.57
CA SER A 89 -2.36 -13.45 -6.15
C SER A 89 -1.19 -13.91 -5.27
N ARG A 90 -0.50 -14.98 -5.67
CA ARG A 90 0.72 -15.44 -4.99
C ARG A 90 1.86 -14.43 -5.14
N ALA A 91 2.11 -13.94 -6.36
CA ALA A 91 3.14 -12.93 -6.62
C ALA A 91 2.90 -11.66 -5.80
N ILE A 92 1.65 -11.15 -5.80
CA ILE A 92 1.28 -9.97 -5.01
C ILE A 92 1.52 -10.21 -3.51
N LYS A 93 1.13 -11.37 -2.96
CA LYS A 93 1.37 -11.71 -1.55
C LYS A 93 2.86 -11.72 -1.20
N ILE A 94 3.70 -12.26 -2.08
CA ILE A 94 5.16 -12.29 -1.86
C ILE A 94 5.71 -10.88 -1.84
N ILE A 95 5.36 -10.03 -2.80
CA ILE A 95 5.82 -8.64 -2.89
C ILE A 95 5.44 -7.85 -1.64
N TRP A 96 4.18 -7.93 -1.20
CA TRP A 96 3.72 -7.25 0.01
C TRP A 96 4.28 -7.87 1.30
N GLY A 97 4.59 -9.16 1.29
CA GLY A 97 5.31 -9.83 2.39
C GLY A 97 6.75 -9.31 2.53
N VAL A 98 7.46 -9.15 1.41
CA VAL A 98 8.80 -8.54 1.37
C VAL A 98 8.75 -7.08 1.85
N PHE A 99 7.73 -6.32 1.43
CA PHE A 99 7.51 -4.97 1.95
C PHE A 99 7.35 -4.95 3.47
N GLY A 100 6.48 -5.80 4.03
CA GLY A 100 6.23 -5.84 5.47
C GLY A 100 7.49 -6.18 6.27
N PHE A 101 8.29 -7.14 5.79
CA PHE A 101 9.58 -7.47 6.40
C PHE A 101 10.58 -6.32 6.28
N GLY A 102 10.73 -5.73 5.08
CA GLY A 102 11.63 -4.61 4.84
C GLY A 102 11.27 -3.38 5.67
N TRP A 103 9.97 -3.03 5.74
CA TRP A 103 9.49 -1.95 6.61
C TRP A 103 9.89 -2.19 8.09
N LEU A 104 9.67 -3.40 8.61
CA LEU A 104 10.04 -3.72 9.99
C LEU A 104 11.56 -3.57 10.21
N MET A 105 12.38 -4.10 9.29
CA MET A 105 13.85 -3.99 9.37
C MET A 105 14.30 -2.53 9.33
N ILE A 106 13.82 -1.73 8.38
CA ILE A 106 14.16 -0.30 8.27
C ILE A 106 13.81 0.44 9.58
N THR A 107 12.60 0.18 10.12
CA THR A 107 12.17 0.84 11.36
C THR A 107 13.03 0.44 12.56
N LEU A 108 13.37 -0.84 12.70
CA LEU A 108 14.27 -1.32 13.75
C LEU A 108 15.68 -0.73 13.62
N PHE A 109 16.22 -0.68 12.40
CA PHE A 109 17.51 -0.03 12.15
C PHE A 109 17.48 1.46 12.45
N SER A 110 16.39 2.15 12.14
CA SER A 110 16.24 3.57 12.45
C SER A 110 16.28 3.83 13.96
N LEU A 111 15.63 2.99 14.76
CA LEU A 111 15.68 3.07 16.22
C LEU A 111 17.10 2.84 16.77
N TYR A 112 17.85 1.91 16.16
CA TYR A 112 19.21 1.61 16.59
C TYR A 112 20.22 2.69 16.17
N LYS A 113 20.09 3.24 14.94
CA LYS A 113 21.04 4.21 14.37
C LYS A 113 20.62 5.66 14.57
N GLY A 114 19.40 5.96 14.98
CA GLY A 114 18.92 7.32 15.20
C GLY A 114 18.66 8.15 13.94
N PHE A 115 18.27 7.52 12.82
CA PHE A 115 17.92 8.24 11.59
C PHE A 115 16.42 8.23 11.32
N ASN A 116 15.93 9.15 10.46
CA ASN A 116 14.55 9.20 10.05
C ASN A 116 14.27 8.17 8.94
N PRO A 117 13.43 7.13 9.17
CA PRO A 117 13.24 6.03 8.20
C PRO A 117 12.23 6.34 7.10
N VAL A 118 11.55 7.51 7.13
CA VAL A 118 10.39 7.78 6.25
C VAL A 118 10.80 7.71 4.77
N SER A 119 11.94 8.26 4.39
CA SER A 119 12.44 8.24 3.01
C SER A 119 12.64 6.80 2.51
N ASP A 120 13.28 5.94 3.32
CA ASP A 120 13.59 4.56 2.95
C ASP A 120 12.31 3.71 2.87
N ILE A 121 11.39 3.93 3.81
CA ILE A 121 10.08 3.23 3.82
C ILE A 121 9.25 3.63 2.60
N LEU A 122 9.19 4.92 2.26
CA LEU A 122 8.48 5.41 1.07
C LEU A 122 9.12 4.88 -0.21
N PHE A 123 10.45 4.79 -0.27
CA PHE A 123 11.16 4.21 -1.41
C PHE A 123 10.77 2.74 -1.61
N LEU A 124 10.83 1.94 -0.53
CA LEU A 124 10.43 0.54 -0.57
C LEU A 124 8.96 0.40 -0.96
N LEU A 125 8.08 1.25 -0.42
CA LEU A 125 6.66 1.26 -0.76
C LEU A 125 6.43 1.62 -2.23
N GLY A 126 7.13 2.64 -2.75
CA GLY A 126 7.06 3.04 -4.14
C GLY A 126 7.43 1.91 -5.10
N LEU A 127 8.52 1.16 -4.80
CA LEU A 127 8.92 -0.02 -5.57
C LEU A 127 7.82 -1.09 -5.59
N VAL A 128 7.26 -1.40 -4.42
CA VAL A 128 6.20 -2.42 -4.28
C VAL A 128 4.93 -2.02 -5.04
N ILE A 129 4.57 -0.74 -4.98
CA ILE A 129 3.41 -0.20 -5.72
C ILE A 129 3.63 -0.27 -7.22
N VAL A 130 4.81 0.16 -7.72
CA VAL A 130 5.15 0.05 -9.15
C VAL A 130 5.10 -1.40 -9.61
N MET A 131 5.76 -2.32 -8.89
CA MET A 131 5.75 -3.75 -9.22
C MET A 131 4.33 -4.31 -9.24
N THR A 132 3.53 -4.00 -8.23
CA THR A 132 2.13 -4.44 -8.17
C THR A 132 1.34 -3.89 -9.35
N GLY A 133 1.46 -2.60 -9.66
CA GLY A 133 0.78 -1.95 -10.78
C GLY A 133 1.15 -2.54 -12.14
N MET A 134 2.43 -2.86 -12.35
CA MET A 134 2.92 -3.52 -13.57
C MET A 134 2.37 -4.95 -13.70
N ILE A 135 2.38 -5.72 -12.62
CA ILE A 135 1.90 -7.11 -12.61
C ILE A 135 0.40 -7.19 -12.91
N ILE A 136 -0.41 -6.30 -12.32
CA ILE A 136 -1.86 -6.27 -12.57
C ILE A 136 -2.24 -5.46 -13.82
N LYS A 137 -1.24 -4.87 -14.52
CA LYS A 137 -1.40 -3.99 -15.69
C LYS A 137 -2.31 -2.79 -15.41
N PHE A 138 -2.26 -2.23 -14.21
CA PHE A 138 -3.07 -1.09 -13.79
C PHE A 138 -2.21 0.18 -13.71
N LYS A 139 -2.24 0.98 -14.79
CA LYS A 139 -1.42 2.19 -14.96
C LYS A 139 -1.52 3.20 -13.80
N PRO A 140 -2.71 3.53 -13.24
CA PRO A 140 -2.80 4.49 -12.14
C PRO A 140 -1.96 4.10 -10.93
N LEU A 141 -1.88 2.81 -10.59
CA LEU A 141 -1.06 2.32 -9.48
C LEU A 141 0.44 2.44 -9.81
N THR A 142 0.84 2.09 -11.03
CA THR A 142 2.25 2.24 -11.47
C THR A 142 2.68 3.71 -11.43
N ILE A 143 1.84 4.63 -11.93
CA ILE A 143 2.11 6.07 -11.90
C ILE A 143 2.17 6.58 -10.46
N GLY A 144 1.24 6.16 -9.59
CA GLY A 144 1.24 6.52 -8.16
C GLY A 144 2.55 6.15 -7.46
N GLY A 145 3.05 4.94 -7.72
CA GLY A 145 4.35 4.51 -7.19
C GLY A 145 5.53 5.31 -7.75
N MET A 146 5.50 5.67 -9.04
CA MET A 146 6.53 6.53 -9.65
C MET A 146 6.52 7.95 -9.05
N VAL A 147 5.35 8.51 -8.81
CA VAL A 147 5.21 9.83 -8.16
C VAL A 147 5.80 9.83 -6.77
N MET A 148 5.73 8.73 -6.02
CA MET A 148 6.37 8.62 -4.70
C MET A 148 7.88 8.84 -4.77
N PHE A 149 8.57 8.38 -5.81
CA PHE A 149 10.01 8.63 -5.97
C PHE A 149 10.34 10.12 -6.12
N VAL A 150 9.48 10.90 -6.78
CA VAL A 150 9.63 12.36 -6.88
C VAL A 150 9.53 13.00 -5.49
N PHE A 151 8.58 12.57 -4.65
CA PHE A 151 8.46 13.06 -3.27
C PHE A 151 9.66 12.68 -2.41
N ILE A 152 10.19 11.47 -2.56
CA ILE A 152 11.38 11.01 -1.84
C ILE A 152 12.61 11.85 -2.23
N PHE A 153 12.78 12.08 -3.53
CA PHE A 153 13.86 12.93 -4.02
C PHE A 153 13.76 14.35 -3.44
N ASN A 154 12.56 14.92 -3.45
CA ASN A 154 12.30 16.24 -2.86
C ASN A 154 12.60 16.26 -1.36
N LEU A 155 12.17 15.24 -0.60
CA LEU A 155 12.43 15.12 0.83
C LEU A 155 13.92 15.06 1.14
N ASN A 156 14.70 14.33 0.34
CA ASN A 156 16.14 14.21 0.53
C ASN A 156 16.91 15.49 0.17
N GLN A 157 16.38 16.31 -0.73
CA GLN A 157 16.96 17.61 -1.09
C GLN A 157 16.60 18.74 -0.10
N ASN A 158 15.50 18.58 0.63
CA ASN A 158 14.96 19.59 1.54
C ASN A 158 14.72 18.99 2.94
N PRO A 159 15.77 18.82 3.76
CA PRO A 159 15.67 18.17 5.08
C PRO A 159 14.74 18.89 6.06
N ASP A 160 14.51 20.19 5.86
CA ASP A 160 13.61 21.02 6.69
C ASP A 160 12.12 20.76 6.43
N GLN A 161 11.79 20.00 5.39
CA GLN A 161 10.40 19.66 5.11
C GLN A 161 9.83 18.71 6.16
N ASN A 162 8.56 18.92 6.49
CA ASN A 162 7.86 18.05 7.41
C ASN A 162 7.60 16.68 6.73
N PHE A 163 8.36 15.66 7.14
CA PHE A 163 8.29 14.32 6.59
C PHE A 163 6.90 13.67 6.73
N LEU A 164 6.08 14.08 7.72
CA LEU A 164 4.71 13.59 7.88
C LEU A 164 3.78 14.09 6.77
N ILE A 165 3.94 15.36 6.36
CA ILE A 165 3.18 15.93 5.24
C ILE A 165 3.56 15.21 3.94
N VAL A 166 4.86 15.03 3.70
CA VAL A 166 5.34 14.30 2.51
C VAL A 166 4.82 12.86 2.50
N ASN A 167 4.85 12.20 3.65
CA ASN A 167 4.29 10.85 3.80
C ASN A 167 2.78 10.81 3.48
N MET A 168 1.98 11.75 4.01
CA MET A 168 0.54 11.84 3.74
C MET A 168 0.25 12.02 2.25
N ILE A 169 0.93 12.95 1.59
CA ILE A 169 0.74 13.20 0.16
C ILE A 169 1.18 11.97 -0.65
N GLY A 170 2.36 11.42 -0.37
CA GLY A 170 2.90 10.25 -1.06
C GLY A 170 1.96 9.04 -0.96
N VAL A 171 1.50 8.73 0.25
CA VAL A 171 0.58 7.61 0.51
C VAL A 171 -0.79 7.85 -0.13
N THR A 172 -1.28 9.09 -0.10
CA THR A 172 -2.56 9.43 -0.76
C THR A 172 -2.48 9.19 -2.27
N LEU A 173 -1.43 9.70 -2.93
CA LEU A 173 -1.25 9.56 -4.38
C LEU A 173 -0.84 8.15 -4.79
N GLY A 174 -0.04 7.47 -3.98
CA GLY A 174 0.49 6.14 -4.29
C GLY A 174 -0.44 4.99 -3.95
N LEU A 175 -1.22 5.09 -2.88
CA LEU A 175 -2.08 4.00 -2.38
C LEU A 175 -3.57 4.34 -2.47
N LEU A 176 -3.97 5.47 -1.84
CA LEU A 176 -5.39 5.75 -1.62
C LEU A 176 -6.12 6.03 -2.93
N ILE A 177 -5.62 6.97 -3.73
CA ILE A 177 -6.25 7.32 -5.02
C ILE A 177 -6.26 6.14 -5.98
N PRO A 178 -5.13 5.45 -6.26
CA PRO A 178 -5.16 4.26 -7.12
C PRO A 178 -6.04 3.13 -6.57
N GLY A 179 -6.08 2.95 -5.24
CA GLY A 179 -6.96 1.99 -4.59
C GLY A 179 -8.45 2.27 -4.84
N ILE A 180 -8.87 3.54 -4.71
CA ILE A 180 -10.23 3.99 -5.02
C ILE A 180 -10.53 3.81 -6.52
N MET A 181 -9.60 4.19 -7.40
CA MET A 181 -9.77 3.99 -8.85
C MET A 181 -9.94 2.51 -9.18
N LEU A 182 -9.11 1.63 -8.59
CA LEU A 182 -9.21 0.19 -8.80
C LEU A 182 -10.54 -0.39 -8.29
N SER A 183 -11.07 0.14 -7.18
CA SER A 183 -12.38 -0.29 -6.64
C SER A 183 -13.56 0.11 -7.52
N ARG A 184 -13.43 1.22 -8.27
CA ARG A 184 -14.47 1.81 -9.12
C ARG A 184 -14.38 1.37 -10.60
N MET A 185 -13.40 0.56 -10.96
CA MET A 185 -13.34 0.04 -12.33
C MET A 185 -14.65 -0.69 -12.64
N LYS A 186 -15.51 -0.04 -13.44
CA LYS A 186 -16.73 -0.67 -13.99
C LYS A 186 -16.33 -1.71 -15.02
N THR A 187 -17.06 -2.79 -15.10
CA THR A 187 -17.20 -3.58 -16.32
C THR A 187 -18.01 -2.69 -17.26
N ASP A 188 -17.40 -2.19 -18.34
CA ASP A 188 -18.20 -1.68 -19.43
C ASP A 188 -19.04 -2.87 -19.93
N GLU A 189 -20.35 -2.74 -19.77
CA GLU A 189 -21.38 -3.68 -20.24
C GLU A 189 -21.42 -3.68 -21.77
#